data_1d5e5183e6a609e41fa890d06130ba30
#
_entry.id   1d5e5183e6a609e41fa890d06130ba30
#
_cell.length_a   1.000
_cell.length_b   1.000
_cell.length_c   1.000
_cell.angle_alpha   90.00
_cell.angle_beta   90.00
_cell.angle_gamma   90.00
#
_symmetry.space_group_name_H-M   'P 1'
#
loop_
_entity.id
_entity.type
_entity.pdbx_description
1 polymer ?
#
loop_
_entity_poly.entity_id
_entity_poly.type
_entity_poly.pdbx_seq_one_letter_code
_entity_poly.pdbx_strand_id
1 'polypeptide(L)'
;MPVTIKVNGTNLSLAHKMANGLSTATIPDVCKTPSPGGPVPIPYPNIAQIITLSSGTSTVKTDKIMGGNKGSKFALSNGDNAGTLGGVKSNMFMKEATWILYSFDVKMDGKNACRLTDKMFHNKENAANLAGYIGPVVMVGDAKEIADKLCVEFCKDLKKAFTKDKKTGKWKRDYKKTPKGTRLSDQLEKRLKDAQGKNPWKRLGTTFQNRNIPKTPPDALQSAANGSRLRCFDFKFPRDRYRSGKVNPKTGRRGWGQAARQKALTNGRKPVEISAETCGC
;
A
#
# COMPACT_ATOMS: atom_id res chain seq x y z
N MET A 1 1.45 -3.66 -10.70
CA MET A 1 1.95 -2.28 -10.58
C MET A 1 1.37 -1.64 -9.33
N PRO A 2 2.02 -0.66 -8.71
CA PRO A 2 1.42 0.05 -7.58
C PRO A 2 0.20 0.84 -8.06
N VAL A 3 -0.81 0.93 -7.20
CA VAL A 3 -1.97 1.82 -7.40
C VAL A 3 -1.65 3.15 -6.76
N THR A 4 -1.77 4.26 -7.49
CA THR A 4 -1.40 5.59 -6.99
C THR A 4 -2.59 6.54 -6.87
N ILE A 5 -3.76 6.16 -7.40
CA ILE A 5 -4.94 7.01 -7.50
C ILE A 5 -5.99 6.59 -6.45
N LYS A 6 -6.49 7.57 -5.70
CA LYS A 6 -7.59 7.41 -4.74
C LYS A 6 -8.86 8.05 -5.29
N VAL A 7 -10.00 7.42 -4.99
CA VAL A 7 -11.32 7.91 -5.42
C VAL A 7 -12.29 7.85 -4.25
N ASN A 8 -12.93 8.96 -3.93
CA ASN A 8 -13.94 9.10 -2.86
C ASN A 8 -13.46 8.70 -1.45
N GLY A 9 -12.19 8.89 -1.14
CA GLY A 9 -11.70 8.64 0.20
C GLY A 9 -10.23 8.32 0.29
N THR A 10 -9.73 8.20 1.51
CA THR A 10 -8.29 8.00 1.77
C THR A 10 -7.83 6.57 1.48
N ASN A 11 -8.73 5.59 1.53
CA ASN A 11 -8.40 4.16 1.42
C ASN A 11 -9.03 3.48 0.19
N LEU A 12 -9.80 4.22 -0.62
CA LEU A 12 -10.44 3.68 -1.82
C LEU A 12 -9.52 3.91 -3.03
N SER A 13 -8.69 2.93 -3.33
CA SER A 13 -7.85 2.96 -4.52
C SER A 13 -8.65 2.63 -5.77
N LEU A 14 -8.30 3.29 -6.87
CA LEU A 14 -8.89 3.06 -8.17
C LEU A 14 -8.52 1.66 -8.70
N ALA A 15 -9.48 0.93 -9.22
CA ALA A 15 -9.23 -0.37 -9.84
C ALA A 15 -8.59 -0.18 -11.23
N HIS A 16 -7.47 -0.87 -11.51
CA HIS A 16 -6.85 -0.90 -12.84
C HIS A 16 -6.22 -2.27 -13.13
N LYS A 17 -6.06 -2.59 -14.42
CA LYS A 17 -5.71 -3.93 -14.90
C LYS A 17 -4.47 -4.56 -14.25
N MET A 18 -3.49 -3.78 -13.83
CA MET A 18 -2.25 -4.26 -13.21
C MET A 18 -2.20 -4.03 -11.70
N ALA A 19 -3.36 -3.81 -11.05
CA ALA A 19 -3.44 -3.52 -9.62
C ALA A 19 -3.21 -4.73 -8.69
N ASN A 20 -3.05 -5.93 -9.24
CA ASN A 20 -2.84 -7.14 -8.44
C ASN A 20 -3.99 -7.44 -7.45
N GLY A 21 -5.22 -7.10 -7.83
CA GLY A 21 -6.39 -7.27 -7.00
C GLY A 21 -7.24 -8.47 -7.40
N LEU A 22 -8.14 -8.83 -6.52
CA LEU A 22 -9.04 -9.97 -6.72
C LEU A 22 -10.43 -9.70 -6.13
N SER A 23 -11.41 -10.43 -6.64
CA SER A 23 -12.77 -10.48 -6.10
C SER A 23 -13.09 -11.95 -5.80
N THR A 24 -13.55 -12.23 -4.57
CA THR A 24 -13.95 -13.58 -4.16
C THR A 24 -15.45 -13.57 -3.86
N ALA A 25 -16.18 -14.45 -4.47
CA ALA A 25 -17.61 -14.60 -4.22
C ALA A 25 -17.86 -14.93 -2.75
N THR A 26 -18.75 -14.17 -2.11
CA THR A 26 -19.21 -14.40 -0.74
C THR A 26 -20.55 -15.16 -0.72
N ILE A 27 -21.28 -15.10 -1.82
CA ILE A 27 -22.43 -15.96 -2.10
C ILE A 27 -21.91 -17.07 -3.00
N PRO A 28 -22.05 -18.37 -2.61
CA PRO A 28 -21.55 -19.48 -3.39
C PRO A 28 -22.07 -19.51 -4.83
N ASP A 29 -21.23 -19.90 -5.75
CA ASP A 29 -21.59 -20.10 -7.15
C ASP A 29 -22.20 -21.49 -7.33
N VAL A 30 -23.52 -21.59 -7.28
CA VAL A 30 -24.22 -22.87 -7.40
C VAL A 30 -24.31 -23.25 -8.88
N CYS A 31 -23.57 -24.29 -9.25
CA CYS A 31 -23.54 -24.78 -10.62
C CYS A 31 -24.03 -26.25 -10.71
N LYS A 32 -24.71 -26.55 -11.82
CA LYS A 32 -25.15 -27.92 -12.16
C LYS A 32 -23.94 -28.75 -12.54
N THR A 33 -23.67 -29.78 -11.75
CA THR A 33 -22.52 -30.69 -11.92
C THR A 33 -23.01 -32.00 -12.50
N PRO A 34 -22.36 -32.54 -13.55
CA PRO A 34 -22.71 -33.83 -14.10
C PRO A 34 -22.56 -34.95 -13.05
N SER A 35 -23.56 -35.81 -12.96
CA SER A 35 -23.47 -37.04 -12.18
C SER A 35 -24.22 -38.17 -12.90
N PRO A 36 -23.95 -39.47 -12.57
CA PRO A 36 -24.64 -40.62 -13.20
C PRO A 36 -26.17 -40.57 -13.05
N GLY A 37 -26.68 -39.96 -11.99
CA GLY A 37 -28.12 -39.81 -11.73
C GLY A 37 -28.74 -38.50 -12.29
N GLY A 38 -27.99 -37.72 -13.07
CA GLY A 38 -28.41 -36.44 -13.61
C GLY A 38 -27.70 -35.22 -12.99
N PRO A 39 -28.00 -34.01 -13.44
CA PRO A 39 -27.35 -32.78 -12.94
C PRO A 39 -27.61 -32.56 -11.46
N VAL A 40 -26.54 -32.37 -10.66
CA VAL A 40 -26.63 -32.04 -9.24
C VAL A 40 -26.17 -30.59 -9.01
N PRO A 41 -26.96 -29.72 -8.37
CA PRO A 41 -26.55 -28.39 -8.03
C PRO A 41 -25.55 -28.43 -6.85
N ILE A 42 -24.31 -27.99 -7.10
CA ILE A 42 -23.23 -27.97 -6.11
C ILE A 42 -22.76 -26.52 -5.93
N PRO A 43 -22.57 -26.04 -4.67
CA PRO A 43 -22.00 -24.72 -4.40
C PRO A 43 -20.49 -24.77 -4.56
N TYR A 44 -19.96 -23.86 -5.37
CA TYR A 44 -18.53 -23.68 -5.62
C TYR A 44 -18.02 -22.35 -5.07
N PRO A 45 -16.75 -22.27 -4.63
CA PRO A 45 -16.07 -21.00 -4.52
C PRO A 45 -15.90 -20.37 -5.89
N ASN A 46 -15.79 -19.03 -5.95
CA ASN A 46 -15.54 -18.37 -7.22
C ASN A 46 -14.64 -17.15 -7.00
N ILE A 47 -13.57 -17.03 -7.78
CA ILE A 47 -12.55 -15.99 -7.68
C ILE A 47 -12.32 -15.36 -9.06
N ALA A 48 -12.31 -14.03 -9.13
CA ALA A 48 -11.99 -13.27 -10.31
C ALA A 48 -10.82 -12.32 -10.06
N GLN A 49 -9.87 -12.25 -11.01
CA GLN A 49 -8.65 -11.46 -10.89
C GLN A 49 -8.67 -10.26 -11.81
N ILE A 50 -8.25 -9.10 -11.31
CA ILE A 50 -8.25 -7.85 -12.08
C ILE A 50 -7.31 -7.86 -13.28
N ILE A 51 -6.32 -8.75 -13.32
CA ILE A 51 -5.46 -8.92 -14.51
C ILE A 51 -6.26 -9.27 -15.77
N THR A 52 -7.45 -9.86 -15.60
CA THR A 52 -8.38 -10.19 -16.69
C THR A 52 -9.32 -9.02 -17.04
N LEU A 53 -9.12 -7.83 -16.47
CA LEU A 53 -9.94 -6.64 -16.73
C LEU A 53 -10.02 -6.36 -18.23
N SER A 54 -11.24 -6.23 -18.71
CA SER A 54 -11.61 -5.92 -20.09
C SER A 54 -12.73 -4.90 -20.14
N SER A 55 -12.92 -4.27 -21.31
CA SER A 55 -13.96 -3.24 -21.53
C SER A 55 -13.90 -2.07 -20.54
N GLY A 56 -12.69 -1.78 -20.03
CA GLY A 56 -12.43 -0.63 -19.16
C GLY A 56 -12.19 0.65 -19.93
N THR A 57 -11.45 1.59 -19.35
CA THR A 57 -11.16 2.89 -19.95
C THR A 57 -10.27 2.75 -21.19
N SER A 58 -10.56 3.54 -22.22
CA SER A 58 -9.80 3.59 -23.47
C SER A 58 -8.89 4.83 -23.55
N THR A 59 -9.44 6.02 -23.28
CA THR A 59 -8.71 7.29 -23.38
C THR A 59 -8.09 7.69 -22.05
N VAL A 60 -8.84 7.55 -20.94
CA VAL A 60 -8.33 7.81 -19.59
C VAL A 60 -7.45 6.64 -19.14
N LYS A 61 -6.18 6.93 -18.84
CA LYS A 61 -5.23 5.93 -18.30
C LYS A 61 -5.04 6.12 -16.81
N THR A 62 -5.16 5.04 -16.08
CA THR A 62 -4.95 4.96 -14.63
C THR A 62 -3.62 4.28 -14.36
N ASP A 63 -2.66 5.00 -13.77
CA ASP A 63 -1.27 4.53 -13.66
C ASP A 63 -0.70 4.03 -15.01
N LYS A 64 -1.02 4.76 -16.11
CA LYS A 64 -0.62 4.48 -17.50
C LYS A 64 -1.29 3.26 -18.14
N ILE A 65 -2.30 2.68 -17.51
CA ILE A 65 -2.97 1.44 -17.91
C ILE A 65 -4.49 1.61 -17.90
N MET A 66 -5.20 0.62 -18.47
CA MET A 66 -6.66 0.55 -18.47
C MET A 66 -7.20 0.55 -17.03
N GLY A 67 -8.08 1.50 -16.72
CA GLY A 67 -8.85 1.55 -15.48
C GLY A 67 -10.19 0.84 -15.55
N GLY A 68 -10.69 0.42 -14.39
CA GLY A 68 -12.04 -0.12 -14.24
C GLY A 68 -13.08 0.99 -14.14
N ASN A 69 -14.12 0.93 -14.94
CA ASN A 69 -15.30 1.78 -14.88
C ASN A 69 -16.58 0.97 -14.95
N LYS A 70 -17.73 1.59 -14.74
CA LYS A 70 -19.05 0.97 -14.91
C LYS A 70 -19.16 0.37 -16.32
N GLY A 71 -19.41 -0.94 -16.40
CA GLY A 71 -19.44 -1.70 -17.65
C GLY A 71 -18.14 -2.42 -18.00
N SER A 72 -17.03 -2.13 -17.30
CA SER A 72 -15.87 -3.01 -17.33
C SER A 72 -16.14 -4.31 -16.58
N LYS A 73 -15.39 -5.35 -16.92
CA LYS A 73 -15.55 -6.68 -16.35
C LYS A 73 -14.20 -7.38 -16.20
N PHE A 74 -14.11 -8.30 -15.25
CA PHE A 74 -13.07 -9.32 -15.30
C PHE A 74 -13.56 -10.41 -16.23
N ALA A 75 -12.80 -10.73 -17.25
CA ALA A 75 -13.23 -11.63 -18.32
C ALA A 75 -13.50 -13.05 -17.85
N LEU A 76 -12.94 -13.43 -16.71
CA LEU A 76 -13.01 -14.77 -16.15
C LEU A 76 -13.22 -14.70 -14.64
N SER A 77 -14.14 -15.52 -14.14
CA SER A 77 -14.21 -15.96 -12.75
C SER A 77 -14.00 -17.48 -12.69
N ASN A 78 -13.31 -17.98 -11.66
CA ASN A 78 -12.78 -19.33 -11.61
C ASN A 78 -13.05 -19.97 -10.26
N GLY A 79 -13.33 -21.27 -10.24
CA GLY A 79 -13.61 -22.08 -9.05
C GLY A 79 -14.80 -23.03 -9.23
N ASP A 80 -15.66 -22.76 -10.19
CA ASP A 80 -16.83 -23.55 -10.59
C ASP A 80 -16.55 -24.52 -11.75
N ASN A 81 -15.28 -24.88 -11.96
CA ASN A 81 -14.79 -25.68 -13.10
C ASN A 81 -15.49 -27.03 -13.29
N ALA A 82 -15.91 -27.68 -12.20
CA ALA A 82 -16.63 -28.94 -12.28
C ALA A 82 -18.12 -28.77 -12.62
N GLY A 83 -18.65 -27.55 -12.48
CA GLY A 83 -20.04 -27.21 -12.77
C GLY A 83 -20.31 -26.96 -14.25
N THR A 84 -19.87 -27.85 -15.12
CA THR A 84 -19.84 -27.69 -16.59
C THR A 84 -21.20 -27.50 -17.24
N LEU A 85 -22.29 -27.93 -16.57
CA LEU A 85 -23.65 -27.70 -17.02
C LEU A 85 -24.19 -26.29 -16.67
N GLY A 86 -23.34 -25.47 -16.09
CA GLY A 86 -23.57 -24.04 -15.82
C GLY A 86 -24.30 -23.72 -14.53
N GLY A 87 -24.21 -22.47 -14.13
CA GLY A 87 -24.85 -21.94 -12.95
C GLY A 87 -26.38 -22.06 -12.97
N VAL A 88 -26.95 -22.21 -11.80
CA VAL A 88 -28.43 -22.36 -11.66
C VAL A 88 -29.16 -21.15 -12.22
N LYS A 89 -28.62 -19.95 -12.05
CA LYS A 89 -29.19 -18.69 -12.55
C LYS A 89 -28.67 -18.34 -13.95
N SER A 90 -27.34 -18.37 -14.14
CA SER A 90 -26.70 -17.87 -15.37
C SER A 90 -26.68 -18.87 -16.53
N ASN A 91 -26.82 -20.17 -16.24
CA ASN A 91 -26.57 -21.28 -17.19
C ASN A 91 -25.16 -21.24 -17.80
N MET A 92 -24.21 -20.61 -17.12
CA MET A 92 -22.82 -20.47 -17.54
C MET A 92 -21.87 -20.94 -16.43
N PHE A 93 -20.65 -21.30 -16.80
CA PHE A 93 -19.56 -21.57 -15.85
C PHE A 93 -18.30 -20.83 -16.30
N MET A 94 -17.45 -20.45 -15.35
CA MET A 94 -16.21 -19.73 -15.61
C MET A 94 -16.38 -18.45 -16.45
N LYS A 95 -17.47 -17.70 -16.23
CA LYS A 95 -17.74 -16.46 -16.99
C LYS A 95 -17.32 -15.22 -16.23
N GLU A 96 -17.59 -14.07 -16.84
CA GLU A 96 -17.18 -12.77 -16.37
C GLU A 96 -17.68 -12.44 -14.96
N ALA A 97 -16.89 -11.61 -14.27
CA ALA A 97 -17.33 -10.87 -13.09
C ALA A 97 -17.55 -9.38 -13.46
N THR A 98 -18.65 -8.81 -13.00
CA THR A 98 -19.08 -7.44 -13.32
C THR A 98 -19.29 -6.62 -12.06
N TRP A 99 -19.18 -5.30 -12.17
CA TRP A 99 -19.33 -4.40 -11.03
C TRP A 99 -20.79 -4.17 -10.66
N ILE A 100 -21.11 -4.28 -9.38
CA ILE A 100 -22.41 -3.89 -8.78
C ILE A 100 -22.33 -2.44 -8.30
N LEU A 101 -21.21 -2.09 -7.62
CA LEU A 101 -20.98 -0.76 -7.09
C LEU A 101 -19.79 -0.09 -7.77
N TYR A 102 -19.80 1.23 -7.78
CA TYR A 102 -18.80 2.11 -8.37
C TYR A 102 -18.90 3.50 -7.74
N SER A 103 -17.99 4.41 -8.06
CA SER A 103 -18.09 5.81 -7.66
C SER A 103 -19.41 6.42 -8.14
N PHE A 104 -20.05 7.23 -7.30
CA PHE A 104 -21.28 7.92 -7.67
C PHE A 104 -21.04 9.22 -8.45
N ASP A 105 -19.87 9.83 -8.31
CA ASP A 105 -19.52 11.16 -8.83
C ASP A 105 -18.30 11.16 -9.76
N VAL A 106 -17.28 10.33 -9.49
CA VAL A 106 -16.08 10.28 -10.33
C VAL A 106 -16.30 9.39 -11.55
N LYS A 107 -16.08 9.96 -12.73
CA LYS A 107 -16.25 9.28 -14.03
C LYS A 107 -14.94 9.23 -14.82
N MET A 108 -14.77 8.17 -15.58
CA MET A 108 -13.68 7.95 -16.54
C MET A 108 -14.26 7.45 -17.85
N ASP A 109 -13.94 8.10 -18.95
CA ASP A 109 -14.57 7.87 -20.27
C ASP A 109 -16.10 7.88 -20.19
N GLY A 110 -16.68 8.86 -19.45
CA GLY A 110 -18.10 9.04 -19.27
C GLY A 110 -18.79 8.04 -18.31
N LYS A 111 -18.08 7.03 -17.81
CA LYS A 111 -18.63 5.98 -16.92
C LYS A 111 -18.01 6.06 -15.53
N ASN A 112 -18.79 5.74 -14.51
CA ASN A 112 -18.39 5.81 -13.11
C ASN A 112 -17.18 4.92 -12.81
N ALA A 113 -16.22 5.43 -12.04
CA ALA A 113 -14.97 4.75 -11.69
C ALA A 113 -15.21 3.59 -10.69
N CYS A 114 -14.53 2.47 -10.88
CA CYS A 114 -14.59 1.32 -9.99
C CYS A 114 -13.40 1.35 -9.00
N ARG A 115 -13.68 0.97 -7.75
CA ARG A 115 -12.76 1.20 -6.63
C ARG A 115 -12.56 -0.05 -5.78
N LEU A 116 -11.56 0.01 -4.92
CA LEU A 116 -11.42 -0.92 -3.81
C LEU A 116 -12.73 -0.98 -3.01
N THR A 117 -13.12 -2.16 -2.55
CA THR A 117 -14.37 -2.47 -1.83
C THR A 117 -15.66 -2.38 -2.64
N ASP A 118 -15.64 -1.94 -3.89
CA ASP A 118 -16.81 -2.01 -4.74
C ASP A 118 -17.23 -3.47 -4.97
N LYS A 119 -18.53 -3.76 -4.86
CA LYS A 119 -19.10 -5.10 -4.95
C LYS A 119 -19.18 -5.59 -6.38
N MET A 120 -19.11 -6.91 -6.56
CA MET A 120 -19.11 -7.52 -7.90
C MET A 120 -20.02 -8.74 -7.97
N PHE A 121 -20.66 -8.94 -9.12
CA PHE A 121 -21.21 -10.22 -9.53
C PHE A 121 -20.10 -11.13 -10.10
N HIS A 122 -20.32 -12.43 -10.02
CA HIS A 122 -19.45 -13.45 -10.58
C HIS A 122 -20.23 -14.41 -11.48
N ASN A 123 -19.52 -15.08 -12.38
CA ASN A 123 -20.05 -16.09 -13.28
C ASN A 123 -21.36 -15.63 -13.96
N LYS A 124 -21.29 -14.47 -14.62
CA LYS A 124 -22.46 -13.86 -15.31
C LYS A 124 -23.69 -13.74 -14.38
N GLU A 125 -23.46 -13.13 -13.20
CA GLU A 125 -24.46 -12.88 -12.17
C GLU A 125 -25.02 -14.13 -11.45
N ASN A 126 -24.37 -15.30 -11.55
CA ASN A 126 -24.77 -16.50 -10.82
C ASN A 126 -24.40 -16.42 -9.35
N ALA A 127 -23.30 -15.75 -9.03
CA ALA A 127 -22.80 -15.52 -7.67
C ALA A 127 -22.46 -14.04 -7.45
N ALA A 128 -22.19 -13.65 -6.22
CA ALA A 128 -21.82 -12.26 -5.89
C ALA A 128 -20.75 -12.17 -4.80
N ASN A 129 -19.89 -11.18 -4.94
CA ASN A 129 -18.98 -10.70 -3.90
C ASN A 129 -19.58 -9.47 -3.20
N LEU A 130 -20.17 -9.65 -2.03
CA LEU A 130 -20.75 -8.58 -1.22
C LEU A 130 -19.73 -7.98 -0.22
N ALA A 131 -18.58 -8.64 0.00
CA ALA A 131 -17.47 -8.08 0.75
C ALA A 131 -16.70 -7.01 -0.04
N GLY A 132 -16.80 -7.07 -1.38
CA GLY A 132 -16.19 -6.13 -2.30
C GLY A 132 -14.83 -6.57 -2.86
N TYR A 133 -14.42 -5.90 -3.91
CA TYR A 133 -13.13 -6.08 -4.56
C TYR A 133 -11.97 -5.77 -3.59
N ILE A 134 -11.00 -6.66 -3.49
CA ILE A 134 -9.79 -6.52 -2.67
C ILE A 134 -8.60 -6.26 -3.59
N GLY A 135 -7.80 -5.28 -3.25
CA GLY A 135 -6.61 -4.92 -4.02
C GLY A 135 -5.64 -4.10 -3.19
N PRO A 136 -4.48 -3.73 -3.77
CA PRO A 136 -3.55 -2.87 -3.07
C PRO A 136 -4.19 -1.52 -2.75
N VAL A 137 -4.07 -1.11 -1.50
CA VAL A 137 -4.39 0.27 -1.10
C VAL A 137 -3.30 1.19 -1.64
N VAL A 138 -3.69 2.40 -2.06
CA VAL A 138 -2.73 3.41 -2.52
C VAL A 138 -1.72 3.70 -1.42
N MET A 139 -0.50 3.24 -1.65
CA MET A 139 0.58 3.38 -0.67
C MET A 139 1.66 4.36 -1.12
N VAL A 140 1.81 4.55 -2.43
CA VAL A 140 2.86 5.41 -3.00
C VAL A 140 2.59 6.88 -2.70
N GLY A 141 1.35 7.33 -2.82
CA GLY A 141 0.95 8.69 -2.46
C GLY A 141 1.15 8.99 -0.98
N ASP A 142 0.73 8.06 -0.10
CA ASP A 142 0.88 8.23 1.35
C ASP A 142 2.34 8.22 1.79
N ALA A 143 3.17 7.34 1.22
CA ALA A 143 4.59 7.30 1.55
C ALA A 143 5.31 8.58 1.13
N LYS A 144 4.96 9.15 -0.03
CA LYS A 144 5.49 10.43 -0.48
C LYS A 144 5.00 11.58 0.42
N GLU A 145 3.71 11.64 0.70
CA GLU A 145 3.15 12.66 1.59
C GLU A 145 3.78 12.61 2.98
N ILE A 146 4.03 11.41 3.52
CA ILE A 146 4.75 11.23 4.78
C ILE A 146 6.18 11.76 4.65
N ALA A 147 6.90 11.38 3.59
CA ALA A 147 8.27 11.82 3.36
C ALA A 147 8.35 13.35 3.23
N ASP A 148 7.47 13.97 2.44
CA ASP A 148 7.42 15.42 2.24
C ASP A 148 7.16 16.14 3.57
N LYS A 149 6.23 15.67 4.39
CA LYS A 149 5.95 16.24 5.72
C LYS A 149 7.09 16.04 6.71
N LEU A 150 7.70 14.86 6.71
CA LEU A 150 8.90 14.58 7.51
C LEU A 150 10.07 15.47 7.08
N CYS A 151 10.24 15.70 5.78
CA CYS A 151 11.23 16.63 5.26
C CYS A 151 11.04 18.06 5.78
N VAL A 152 9.81 18.57 5.80
CA VAL A 152 9.52 19.92 6.35
C VAL A 152 9.96 20.00 7.81
N GLU A 153 9.60 19.02 8.63
CA GLU A 153 9.96 19.02 10.06
C GLU A 153 11.46 18.79 10.27
N PHE A 154 12.07 17.92 9.48
CA PHE A 154 13.51 17.68 9.48
C PHE A 154 14.31 18.95 9.11
N CYS A 155 13.92 19.65 8.05
CA CYS A 155 14.58 20.88 7.62
C CYS A 155 14.49 22.00 8.66
N LYS A 156 13.37 22.08 9.40
CA LYS A 156 13.24 23.02 10.52
C LYS A 156 14.29 22.76 11.61
N ASP A 157 14.44 21.51 12.02
CA ASP A 157 15.38 21.16 13.09
C ASP A 157 16.83 21.19 12.59
N LEU A 158 17.07 20.83 11.31
CA LEU A 158 18.39 20.98 10.70
C LEU A 158 18.87 22.43 10.73
N LYS A 159 18.03 23.40 10.33
CA LYS A 159 18.37 24.82 10.31
C LYS A 159 18.60 25.40 11.71
N LYS A 160 17.95 24.84 12.74
CA LYS A 160 18.21 25.22 14.14
C LYS A 160 19.57 24.75 14.64
N ALA A 161 20.00 23.56 14.22
CA ALA A 161 21.17 22.88 14.77
C ALA A 161 22.43 23.02 13.90
N PHE A 162 22.28 23.37 12.64
CA PHE A 162 23.37 23.47 11.67
C PHE A 162 23.31 24.77 10.89
N THR A 163 24.47 25.19 10.39
CA THR A 163 24.64 26.30 9.45
C THR A 163 25.18 25.76 8.13
N LYS A 164 24.56 26.13 7.00
CA LYS A 164 25.05 25.78 5.67
C LYS A 164 26.14 26.75 5.23
N ASP A 165 27.29 26.22 4.92
CA ASP A 165 28.41 27.00 4.40
C ASP A 165 28.07 27.48 2.98
N LYS A 166 28.07 28.78 2.75
CA LYS A 166 27.66 29.40 1.46
C LYS A 166 28.58 29.05 0.31
N LYS A 167 29.88 28.79 0.59
CA LYS A 167 30.88 28.48 -0.48
C LYS A 167 30.87 26.99 -0.86
N THR A 168 30.78 26.12 0.15
CA THR A 168 30.93 24.68 -0.04
C THR A 168 29.60 23.91 -0.05
N GLY A 169 28.49 24.55 0.30
CA GLY A 169 27.17 23.92 0.46
C GLY A 169 27.08 22.91 1.63
N LYS A 170 28.17 22.69 2.37
CA LYS A 170 28.21 21.70 3.44
C LYS A 170 27.57 22.20 4.73
N TRP A 171 26.86 21.32 5.43
CA TRP A 171 26.28 21.60 6.73
C TRP A 171 27.31 21.46 7.84
N LYS A 172 27.47 22.50 8.67
CA LYS A 172 28.31 22.50 9.87
C LYS A 172 27.42 22.63 11.12
N ARG A 173 27.61 21.76 12.11
CA ARG A 173 26.87 21.81 13.37
C ARG A 173 27.25 23.06 14.18
N ASP A 174 26.23 23.75 14.64
CA ASP A 174 26.39 24.87 15.57
C ASP A 174 26.33 24.35 17.02
N TYR A 175 27.49 24.19 17.63
CA TYR A 175 27.60 23.68 19.00
C TYR A 175 27.15 24.69 20.08
N LYS A 176 26.95 25.95 19.73
CA LYS A 176 26.37 26.93 20.65
C LYS A 176 24.86 26.69 20.80
N LYS A 177 24.20 26.32 19.71
CA LYS A 177 22.77 26.01 19.68
C LYS A 177 22.47 24.58 20.08
N THR A 178 23.36 23.63 19.81
CA THR A 178 23.15 22.19 20.04
C THR A 178 24.40 21.56 20.64
N PRO A 179 24.46 21.35 21.96
CA PRO A 179 25.62 20.79 22.67
C PRO A 179 26.09 19.44 22.09
N LYS A 180 27.39 19.15 22.31
CA LYS A 180 27.95 17.83 21.97
C LYS A 180 27.16 16.72 22.69
N GLY A 181 26.93 15.59 22.01
CA GLY A 181 26.20 14.45 22.58
C GLY A 181 24.67 14.46 22.33
N THR A 182 24.09 15.59 21.93
CA THR A 182 22.67 15.64 21.58
C THR A 182 22.40 14.88 20.30
N ARG A 183 21.52 13.88 20.34
CA ARG A 183 21.02 13.17 19.16
C ARG A 183 19.81 13.91 18.61
N LEU A 184 19.98 14.54 17.47
CA LEU A 184 18.92 15.35 16.85
C LEU A 184 17.78 14.49 16.29
N SER A 185 18.09 13.29 15.79
CA SER A 185 17.05 12.34 15.38
C SER A 185 16.13 11.98 16.54
N ASP A 186 16.69 11.70 17.73
CA ASP A 186 15.89 11.37 18.92
C ASP A 186 15.02 12.53 19.37
N GLN A 187 15.51 13.78 19.24
CA GLN A 187 14.72 14.99 19.57
C GLN A 187 13.57 15.22 18.58
N LEU A 188 13.86 15.11 17.29
CA LEU A 188 12.86 15.20 16.24
C LEU A 188 11.79 14.11 16.41
N GLU A 189 12.21 12.87 16.63
CA GLU A 189 11.33 11.74 16.85
C GLU A 189 10.42 11.94 18.07
N LYS A 190 10.96 12.43 19.19
CA LYS A 190 10.18 12.75 20.40
C LYS A 190 9.12 13.80 20.13
N ARG A 191 9.47 14.89 19.45
CA ARG A 191 8.55 15.98 19.09
C ARG A 191 7.43 15.48 18.14
N LEU A 192 7.77 14.64 17.18
CA LEU A 192 6.78 14.06 16.25
C LEU A 192 5.88 13.03 16.93
N LYS A 193 6.37 12.33 17.97
CA LYS A 193 5.55 11.42 18.77
C LYS A 193 4.39 12.15 19.46
N ASP A 194 4.62 13.31 19.97
CA ASP A 194 3.56 14.11 20.64
C ASP A 194 2.47 14.55 19.64
N ALA A 195 2.78 14.55 18.35
CA ALA A 195 1.86 14.89 17.27
C ALA A 195 1.23 13.65 16.58
N GLN A 196 1.67 12.43 16.88
CA GLN A 196 1.26 11.22 16.10
C GLN A 196 -0.25 10.91 16.18
N GLY A 197 -0.92 11.27 17.29
CA GLY A 197 -2.36 11.12 17.46
C GLY A 197 -3.20 12.13 16.66
N LYS A 198 -2.59 13.14 16.03
CA LYS A 198 -3.22 14.22 15.29
C LYS A 198 -3.04 14.04 13.78
N ASN A 199 -3.88 14.71 12.98
CA ASN A 199 -3.65 14.78 11.54
C ASN A 199 -2.39 15.64 11.25
N PRO A 200 -1.60 15.30 10.22
CA PRO A 200 -1.84 14.23 9.22
C PRO A 200 -1.38 12.83 9.65
N TRP A 201 -0.59 12.67 10.71
CA TRP A 201 0.07 11.42 11.08
C TRP A 201 -0.92 10.30 11.39
N LYS A 202 -2.01 10.61 12.11
CA LYS A 202 -3.09 9.64 12.39
C LYS A 202 -3.70 9.09 11.10
N ARG A 203 -4.04 9.96 10.16
CA ARG A 203 -4.62 9.58 8.86
C ARG A 203 -3.65 8.70 8.03
N LEU A 204 -2.37 9.03 8.07
CA LEU A 204 -1.32 8.35 7.32
C LEU A 204 -0.82 7.06 7.98
N GLY A 205 -1.36 6.69 9.14
CA GLY A 205 -0.94 5.50 9.89
C GLY A 205 0.54 5.55 10.31
N THR A 206 1.08 6.74 10.60
CA THR A 206 2.49 6.94 10.92
C THR A 206 2.70 7.00 12.43
N THR A 207 3.61 6.18 12.94
CA THR A 207 4.01 6.13 14.35
C THR A 207 5.50 6.47 14.51
N PHE A 208 5.83 7.06 15.66
CA PHE A 208 7.19 7.51 16.01
C PHE A 208 7.69 6.81 17.27
N GLN A 209 9.00 6.83 17.51
CA GLN A 209 9.64 6.16 18.66
C GLN A 209 9.23 4.69 18.81
N ASN A 210 9.36 3.92 17.75
CA ASN A 210 8.94 2.51 17.70
C ASN A 210 9.86 1.57 18.52
N ARG A 211 10.09 1.92 19.79
CA ARG A 211 11.01 1.20 20.70
C ARG A 211 10.58 -0.25 20.99
N ASN A 212 9.31 -0.56 20.78
CA ASN A 212 8.77 -1.93 20.89
C ASN A 212 9.24 -2.85 19.76
N ILE A 213 9.91 -2.32 18.73
CA ILE A 213 10.51 -3.12 17.67
C ILE A 213 11.94 -3.46 18.08
N PRO A 214 12.24 -4.76 18.36
CA PRO A 214 13.53 -5.14 18.89
C PRO A 214 14.66 -4.89 17.87
N LYS A 215 15.85 -4.57 18.40
CA LYS A 215 17.16 -4.47 17.73
C LYS A 215 17.44 -3.24 16.86
N THR A 216 16.48 -2.68 16.12
CA THR A 216 16.65 -1.44 15.32
C THR A 216 15.30 -0.79 14.98
N PRO A 217 14.69 -0.07 15.92
CA PRO A 217 13.43 0.63 15.65
C PRO A 217 13.69 1.70 14.57
N PRO A 218 12.78 1.86 13.59
CA PRO A 218 12.81 2.99 12.67
C PRO A 218 12.35 4.27 13.39
N ASP A 219 12.86 5.42 12.97
CA ASP A 219 12.48 6.71 13.54
C ASP A 219 10.99 7.01 13.27
N ALA A 220 10.50 6.63 12.08
CA ALA A 220 9.06 6.62 11.80
C ALA A 220 8.67 5.34 11.05
N LEU A 221 7.46 4.85 11.32
CA LEU A 221 6.90 3.65 10.72
C LEU A 221 5.48 3.93 10.22
N GLN A 222 5.24 3.64 8.95
CA GLN A 222 3.91 3.58 8.38
C GLN A 222 3.34 2.16 8.50
N SER A 223 2.13 2.04 9.01
CA SER A 223 1.39 0.77 9.09
C SER A 223 0.04 0.87 8.40
N ALA A 224 -0.42 -0.24 7.85
CA ALA A 224 -1.80 -0.36 7.36
C ALA A 224 -2.78 -0.54 8.52
N ALA A 225 -4.08 -0.41 8.25
CA ALA A 225 -5.13 -0.60 9.25
C ALA A 225 -5.14 -2.01 9.86
N ASN A 226 -4.69 -3.02 9.12
CA ASN A 226 -4.53 -4.41 9.60
C ASN A 226 -3.23 -4.64 10.39
N GLY A 227 -2.47 -3.58 10.72
CA GLY A 227 -1.22 -3.66 11.46
C GLY A 227 0.01 -4.06 10.64
N SER A 228 -0.11 -4.39 9.34
CA SER A 228 1.05 -4.71 8.52
C SER A 228 1.96 -3.49 8.34
N ARG A 229 3.28 -3.70 8.44
CA ARG A 229 4.28 -2.65 8.34
C ARG A 229 4.60 -2.35 6.89
N LEU A 230 4.38 -1.10 6.47
CA LEU A 230 4.43 -0.70 5.07
C LEU A 230 5.74 -0.05 4.68
N ARG A 231 6.21 0.90 5.46
CA ARG A 231 7.42 1.69 5.21
C ARG A 231 8.12 2.07 6.50
N CYS A 232 9.44 2.08 6.47
CA CYS A 232 10.29 2.68 7.49
C CYS A 232 10.87 3.99 6.97
N PHE A 233 10.95 5.00 7.83
CA PHE A 233 11.62 6.27 7.56
C PHE A 233 12.70 6.46 8.63
N ASP A 234 13.85 6.94 8.20
CA ASP A 234 15.05 7.06 9.05
C ASP A 234 15.66 8.45 8.89
N PHE A 235 15.79 9.19 9.98
CA PHE A 235 16.35 10.54 9.97
C PHE A 235 17.88 10.48 9.95
N LYS A 236 18.51 11.14 8.97
CA LYS A 236 19.96 11.23 8.82
C LYS A 236 20.39 12.68 8.84
N PHE A 237 20.70 13.19 10.02
CA PHE A 237 21.37 14.46 10.16
C PHE A 237 22.81 14.39 9.63
N PRO A 238 23.43 15.52 9.21
CA PRO A 238 24.80 15.53 8.72
C PRO A 238 25.74 14.81 9.67
N ARG A 239 26.52 13.83 9.15
CA ARG A 239 27.41 12.89 9.84
C ARG A 239 26.75 11.64 10.44
N ASP A 240 25.42 11.52 10.44
CA ASP A 240 24.77 10.26 10.80
C ASP A 240 24.98 9.21 9.69
N ARG A 241 25.13 7.97 10.08
CA ARG A 241 25.25 6.82 9.14
C ARG A 241 24.46 5.64 9.67
N TYR A 242 24.02 4.78 8.78
CA TYR A 242 23.42 3.51 9.16
C TYR A 242 24.41 2.67 9.96
N ARG A 243 23.99 2.12 11.10
CA ARG A 243 24.81 1.24 11.92
C ARG A 243 25.05 -0.07 11.17
N SER A 244 26.30 -0.44 10.99
CA SER A 244 26.68 -1.77 10.50
C SER A 244 26.34 -2.85 11.53
N GLY A 245 26.08 -4.07 11.07
CA GLY A 245 25.89 -5.22 11.96
C GLY A 245 27.17 -5.50 12.78
N LYS A 246 26.99 -5.88 14.05
CA LYS A 246 28.13 -6.32 14.91
C LYS A 246 28.67 -7.66 14.42
N VAL A 247 29.96 -7.83 14.49
CA VAL A 247 30.63 -9.14 14.26
C VAL A 247 30.44 -9.98 15.52
N ASN A 248 29.96 -11.22 15.36
CA ASN A 248 29.88 -12.17 16.45
C ASN A 248 31.31 -12.64 16.78
N PRO A 249 31.84 -12.43 18.02
CA PRO A 249 33.21 -12.77 18.35
C PRO A 249 33.48 -14.28 18.30
N LYS A 250 32.47 -15.14 18.48
CA LYS A 250 32.61 -16.59 18.46
C LYS A 250 32.60 -17.19 17.05
N THR A 251 31.88 -16.57 16.09
CA THR A 251 31.68 -17.13 14.75
C THR A 251 32.34 -16.30 13.65
N GLY A 252 32.85 -15.12 13.94
CA GLY A 252 33.38 -14.16 12.97
C GLY A 252 32.34 -13.58 12.00
N ARG A 253 31.09 -14.04 12.07
CA ARG A 253 30.04 -13.60 11.15
C ARG A 253 29.48 -12.22 11.54
N ARG A 254 29.33 -11.34 10.55
CA ARG A 254 28.72 -10.03 10.75
C ARG A 254 27.18 -10.18 10.74
N GLY A 255 26.53 -9.70 11.78
CA GLY A 255 25.06 -9.62 11.83
C GLY A 255 24.50 -8.59 10.84
N TRP A 256 23.21 -8.60 10.66
CA TRP A 256 22.52 -7.62 9.79
C TRP A 256 22.69 -6.20 10.33
N GLY A 257 23.04 -5.28 9.44
CA GLY A 257 23.06 -3.84 9.75
C GLY A 257 21.64 -3.25 9.92
N GLN A 258 21.58 -2.00 10.37
CA GLN A 258 20.31 -1.28 10.62
C GLN A 258 19.41 -1.30 9.39
N ALA A 259 19.91 -0.89 8.22
CA ALA A 259 19.12 -0.84 6.98
C ALA A 259 18.57 -2.20 6.56
N ALA A 260 19.36 -3.28 6.71
CA ALA A 260 18.91 -4.63 6.38
C ALA A 260 17.79 -5.12 7.30
N ARG A 261 17.84 -4.79 8.60
CA ARG A 261 16.80 -5.15 9.56
C ARG A 261 15.51 -4.37 9.32
N GLN A 262 15.61 -3.09 9.03
CA GLN A 262 14.46 -2.25 8.67
C GLN A 262 13.80 -2.69 7.35
N LYS A 263 14.62 -3.13 6.39
CA LYS A 263 14.13 -3.74 5.15
C LYS A 263 13.31 -5.02 5.43
N ALA A 264 13.78 -5.86 6.34
CA ALA A 264 13.06 -7.08 6.73
C ALA A 264 11.72 -6.79 7.42
N LEU A 265 11.60 -5.69 8.19
CA LEU A 265 10.35 -5.27 8.82
C LEU A 265 9.25 -4.89 7.84
N THR A 266 9.59 -4.54 6.62
CA THR A 266 8.68 -4.01 5.59
C THR A 266 8.63 -4.88 4.34
N ASN A 267 8.71 -6.20 4.50
CA ASN A 267 8.64 -7.18 3.40
C ASN A 267 9.62 -6.86 2.25
N GLY A 268 10.88 -6.61 2.63
CA GLY A 268 11.96 -6.38 1.67
C GLY A 268 12.08 -4.96 1.13
N ARG A 269 11.24 -4.01 1.55
CA ARG A 269 11.36 -2.61 1.11
C ARG A 269 12.49 -1.90 1.86
N LYS A 270 13.29 -1.14 1.11
CA LYS A 270 14.35 -0.32 1.72
C LYS A 270 13.74 0.80 2.58
N PRO A 271 14.38 1.17 3.71
CA PRO A 271 14.00 2.37 4.46
C PRO A 271 14.06 3.61 3.56
N VAL A 272 13.16 4.55 3.77
CA VAL A 272 13.22 5.87 3.15
C VAL A 272 14.10 6.76 4.02
N GLU A 273 15.18 7.25 3.44
CA GLU A 273 16.08 8.18 4.12
C GLU A 273 15.52 9.60 4.07
N ILE A 274 15.43 10.23 5.22
CA ILE A 274 15.08 11.65 5.40
C ILE A 274 16.35 12.39 5.78
N SER A 275 16.98 13.03 4.81
CA SER A 275 18.26 13.73 4.98
C SER A 275 18.22 15.11 4.32
N ALA A 276 19.26 15.93 4.54
CA ALA A 276 19.35 17.24 3.91
C ALA A 276 19.36 17.16 2.38
N GLU A 277 19.94 16.10 1.83
CA GLU A 277 20.03 15.88 0.38
C GLU A 277 18.70 15.42 -0.20
N THR A 278 18.05 14.42 0.42
CA THR A 278 16.75 13.90 -0.03
C THR A 278 15.62 14.90 0.12
N CYS A 279 15.72 15.80 1.10
CA CYS A 279 14.71 16.82 1.38
C CYS A 279 14.96 18.17 0.69
N GLY A 280 16.11 18.34 0.04
CA GLY A 280 16.45 19.60 -0.64
C GLY A 280 16.64 20.78 0.32
N CYS A 281 16.98 20.55 1.60
CA CYS A 281 17.32 21.64 2.49
C CYS A 281 18.68 22.23 2.11
#